data_e3dd40c0455d1a46cd09321a1c661865
#
_entry.id   e3dd40c0455d1a46cd09321a1c661865
#
_cell.length_a   1.000
_cell.length_b   1.000
_cell.length_c   1.000
_cell.angle_alpha   90.00
_cell.angle_beta   90.00
_cell.angle_gamma   90.00
#
_symmetry.space_group_name_H-M   'P 1'
#
loop_
_entity.id
_entity.type
_entity.pdbx_description
1 polymer ?
#
loop_
_entity_poly.entity_id
_entity_poly.type
_entity_poly.pdbx_seq_one_letter_code
_entity_poly.pdbx_strand_id
1 'polypeptide(L)'
;DNTGGLDRAAMVQGQPDGAAFYITDKTGYDSFYRIRKHVGLGYYAEGKTIEELAEALGVDAAGLKASIDQYNADAEAGAENAVLGEVPSRALDAEGPYYGVRVEPANHMTKGGVVANEKAQVLYEDGTVVKGLYASGEVTWQSGGYSQSVVFGKVAGENAAAELK
;
A
#
# COMPACT_ATOMS: atom_id res chain seq x y z
N ASP A 1 -1.66 -15.62 3.14
CA ASP A 1 -0.23 -15.30 3.13
C ASP A 1 -0.07 -13.88 2.58
N ASN A 2 0.34 -12.95 3.41
CA ASN A 2 0.42 -11.53 3.04
C ASN A 2 1.90 -11.08 2.96
N THR A 3 2.78 -11.97 2.52
CA THR A 3 4.21 -11.75 2.39
C THR A 3 4.54 -10.83 1.21
N GLY A 4 3.75 -10.85 0.14
CA GLY A 4 4.00 -10.05 -1.06
C GLY A 4 4.15 -8.54 -0.84
N GLY A 5 3.48 -7.97 0.17
CA GLY A 5 3.63 -6.55 0.50
C GLY A 5 4.96 -6.22 1.18
N LEU A 6 5.48 -7.13 2.01
CA LEU A 6 6.78 -6.96 2.68
C LEU A 6 7.92 -7.16 1.68
N ASP A 7 7.80 -8.10 0.75
CA ASP A 7 8.79 -8.36 -0.29
C ASP A 7 8.91 -7.16 -1.23
N ARG A 8 7.79 -6.55 -1.62
CA ARG A 8 7.78 -5.32 -2.43
C ARG A 8 8.39 -4.12 -1.69
N ALA A 9 8.12 -3.97 -0.40
CA ALA A 9 8.74 -2.93 0.41
C ALA A 9 10.26 -3.10 0.48
N ALA A 10 10.75 -4.34 0.71
CA ALA A 10 12.17 -4.64 0.71
C ALA A 10 12.82 -4.40 -0.68
N MET A 11 12.13 -4.76 -1.75
CA MET A 11 12.57 -4.50 -3.12
C MET A 11 12.73 -3.00 -3.39
N VAL A 12 11.77 -2.18 -2.98
CA VAL A 12 11.83 -0.72 -3.13
C VAL A 12 12.93 -0.13 -2.25
N GLN A 13 13.08 -0.59 -0.99
CA GLN A 13 14.15 -0.15 -0.10
C GLN A 13 15.56 -0.48 -0.62
N GLY A 14 15.70 -1.55 -1.38
CA GLY A 14 16.96 -1.95 -2.03
C GLY A 14 17.35 -1.10 -3.25
N GLN A 15 16.47 -0.22 -3.74
CA GLN A 15 16.76 0.67 -4.86
C GLN A 15 17.57 1.90 -4.39
N PRO A 16 18.24 2.60 -5.29
CA PRO A 16 18.85 3.89 -4.97
C PRO A 16 17.84 4.82 -4.25
N ASP A 17 18.30 5.48 -3.20
CA ASP A 17 17.47 6.37 -2.36
C ASP A 17 16.25 5.70 -1.69
N GLY A 18 16.16 4.37 -1.69
CA GLY A 18 15.04 3.63 -1.09
C GLY A 18 13.69 3.88 -1.78
N ALA A 19 13.71 4.23 -3.06
CA ALA A 19 12.52 4.62 -3.82
C ALA A 19 12.44 3.90 -5.17
N ALA A 20 11.22 3.77 -5.68
CA ALA A 20 10.93 3.29 -7.02
C ALA A 20 9.91 4.20 -7.70
N PHE A 21 9.60 3.92 -8.96
CA PHE A 21 8.58 4.65 -9.71
C PHE A 21 7.47 3.70 -10.14
N TYR A 22 6.23 4.07 -9.79
CA TYR A 22 5.05 3.41 -10.32
C TYR A 22 4.65 4.09 -11.62
N ILE A 23 4.61 3.32 -12.69
CA ILE A 23 4.25 3.80 -14.03
C ILE A 23 2.92 3.18 -14.45
N THR A 24 2.08 3.96 -15.08
CA THR A 24 0.83 3.51 -15.69
C THR A 24 0.56 4.30 -16.97
N ASP A 25 -0.38 3.80 -17.76
CA ASP A 25 -0.80 4.36 -19.04
C ASP A 25 -2.24 4.89 -19.00
N LYS A 26 -2.76 5.27 -20.16
CA LYS A 26 -4.13 5.76 -20.30
C LYS A 26 -5.17 4.72 -19.89
N THR A 27 -4.96 3.45 -20.23
CA THR A 27 -5.85 2.35 -19.84
C THR A 27 -5.89 2.17 -18.32
N GLY A 28 -4.75 2.22 -17.64
CA GLY A 28 -4.67 2.17 -16.18
C GLY A 28 -5.32 3.40 -15.53
N TYR A 29 -5.08 4.58 -16.08
CA TYR A 29 -5.72 5.82 -15.64
C TYR A 29 -7.25 5.74 -15.73
N ASP A 30 -7.80 5.26 -16.84
CA ASP A 30 -9.24 5.18 -17.06
C ASP A 30 -9.90 4.11 -16.18
N SER A 31 -9.23 2.99 -15.93
CA SER A 31 -9.80 1.85 -15.20
C SER A 31 -9.81 2.03 -13.70
N PHE A 32 -8.94 2.87 -13.13
CA PHE A 32 -8.81 2.96 -11.68
C PHE A 32 -9.01 4.39 -11.15
N TYR A 33 -10.16 4.64 -10.51
CA TYR A 33 -10.56 5.97 -10.06
C TYR A 33 -9.55 6.66 -9.14
N ARG A 34 -8.77 5.90 -8.35
CA ARG A 34 -7.75 6.46 -7.44
C ARG A 34 -6.60 7.08 -8.22
N ILE A 35 -6.18 6.45 -9.34
CA ILE A 35 -5.16 7.04 -10.21
C ILE A 35 -5.66 8.37 -10.75
N ARG A 36 -6.87 8.42 -11.32
CA ARG A 36 -7.48 9.68 -11.80
C ARG A 36 -7.52 10.76 -10.72
N LYS A 37 -7.93 10.38 -9.52
CA LYS A 37 -7.97 11.30 -8.39
C LYS A 37 -6.59 11.84 -8.04
N HIS A 38 -5.58 10.97 -7.97
CA HIS A 38 -4.22 11.36 -7.59
C HIS A 38 -3.52 12.16 -8.71
N VAL A 39 -3.76 11.85 -9.97
CA VAL A 39 -3.33 12.69 -11.10
C VAL A 39 -3.98 14.08 -10.99
N GLY A 40 -5.28 14.17 -10.76
CA GLY A 40 -5.98 15.44 -10.57
C GLY A 40 -5.51 16.25 -9.34
N LEU A 41 -4.89 15.60 -8.36
CA LEU A 41 -4.25 16.24 -7.21
C LEU A 41 -2.78 16.63 -7.46
N GLY A 42 -2.23 16.33 -8.64
CA GLY A 42 -0.86 16.65 -9.00
C GLY A 42 0.20 15.73 -8.40
N TYR A 43 -0.16 14.53 -7.94
CA TYR A 43 0.81 13.57 -7.38
C TYR A 43 1.57 12.80 -8.46
N TYR A 44 1.03 12.73 -9.68
CA TYR A 44 1.64 12.04 -10.80
C TYR A 44 2.23 13.05 -11.78
N ALA A 45 3.42 12.74 -12.29
CA ALA A 45 3.93 13.33 -13.51
C ALA A 45 3.21 12.71 -14.72
N GLU A 46 3.05 13.48 -15.78
CA GLU A 46 2.42 13.06 -17.04
C GLU A 46 3.38 13.32 -18.20
N GLY A 47 3.47 12.37 -19.13
CA GLY A 47 4.20 12.51 -20.39
C GLY A 47 3.38 11.92 -21.54
N LYS A 48 3.40 12.57 -22.69
CA LYS A 48 2.78 12.02 -23.91
C LYS A 48 3.60 10.88 -24.49
N THR A 49 4.90 10.87 -24.22
CA THR A 49 5.85 9.83 -24.56
C THR A 49 6.58 9.35 -23.33
N ILE A 50 7.28 8.22 -23.43
CA ILE A 50 8.12 7.69 -22.35
C ILE A 50 9.25 8.67 -22.01
N GLU A 51 9.82 9.34 -23.03
CA GLU A 51 10.88 10.32 -22.87
C GLU A 51 10.40 11.56 -22.10
N GLU A 52 9.22 12.09 -22.43
CA GLU A 52 8.60 13.22 -21.70
C GLU A 52 8.30 12.83 -20.25
N LEU A 53 7.82 11.61 -20.02
CA LEU A 53 7.60 11.13 -18.67
C LEU A 53 8.89 10.98 -17.89
N ALA A 54 9.94 10.43 -18.51
CA ALA A 54 11.27 10.29 -17.89
C ALA A 54 11.84 11.66 -17.47
N GLU A 55 11.73 12.66 -18.34
CA GLU A 55 12.13 14.03 -18.03
C GLU A 55 11.35 14.59 -16.83
N ALA A 56 10.03 14.43 -16.84
CA ALA A 56 9.16 14.90 -15.76
C ALA A 56 9.42 14.20 -14.41
N LEU A 57 9.87 12.94 -14.42
CA LEU A 57 10.25 12.18 -13.24
C LEU A 57 11.72 12.37 -12.82
N GLY A 58 12.54 12.96 -13.69
CA GLY A 58 13.97 13.12 -13.44
C GLY A 58 14.77 11.81 -13.50
N VAL A 59 14.33 10.86 -14.34
CA VAL A 59 14.98 9.54 -14.52
C VAL A 59 15.58 9.39 -15.91
N ASP A 60 16.48 8.40 -16.07
CA ASP A 60 17.06 8.08 -17.39
C ASP A 60 15.99 7.55 -18.35
N ALA A 61 15.79 8.24 -19.46
CA ALA A 61 14.78 7.89 -20.46
C ALA A 61 15.04 6.54 -21.14
N ALA A 62 16.32 6.22 -21.40
CA ALA A 62 16.68 4.94 -22.02
C ALA A 62 16.42 3.78 -21.06
N GLY A 63 16.76 3.94 -19.79
CA GLY A 63 16.49 2.96 -18.73
C GLY A 63 15.00 2.76 -18.48
N LEU A 64 14.20 3.84 -18.43
CA LEU A 64 12.76 3.75 -18.30
C LEU A 64 12.13 3.02 -19.49
N LYS A 65 12.53 3.38 -20.70
CA LYS A 65 12.06 2.69 -21.93
C LYS A 65 12.41 1.21 -21.91
N ALA A 66 13.64 0.86 -21.60
CA ALA A 66 14.06 -0.56 -21.53
C ALA A 66 13.27 -1.36 -20.49
N SER A 67 12.95 -0.74 -19.35
CA SER A 67 12.12 -1.36 -18.30
C SER A 67 10.69 -1.60 -18.78
N ILE A 68 10.09 -0.65 -19.49
CA ILE A 68 8.74 -0.77 -20.05
C ILE A 68 8.72 -1.80 -21.17
N ASP A 69 9.71 -1.80 -22.07
CA ASP A 69 9.83 -2.76 -23.16
C ASP A 69 9.93 -4.20 -22.61
N GLN A 70 10.74 -4.41 -21.56
CA GLN A 70 10.85 -5.72 -20.91
C GLN A 70 9.54 -6.13 -20.23
N TYR A 71 8.90 -5.22 -19.49
CA TYR A 71 7.61 -5.47 -18.85
C TYR A 71 6.54 -5.89 -19.89
N ASN A 72 6.48 -5.20 -21.03
CA ASN A 72 5.53 -5.50 -22.09
C ASN A 72 5.83 -6.86 -22.74
N ALA A 73 7.11 -7.18 -23.00
CA ALA A 73 7.52 -8.46 -23.54
C ALA A 73 7.15 -9.62 -22.59
N ASP A 74 7.35 -9.46 -21.28
CA ASP A 74 6.97 -10.45 -20.28
C ASP A 74 5.44 -10.63 -20.22
N ALA A 75 4.67 -9.53 -20.29
CA ALA A 75 3.22 -9.58 -20.34
C ALA A 75 2.69 -10.35 -21.57
N GLU A 76 3.25 -10.09 -22.74
CA GLU A 76 2.87 -10.74 -24.00
C GLU A 76 3.25 -12.23 -24.01
N ALA A 77 4.39 -12.57 -23.41
CA ALA A 77 4.85 -13.95 -23.29
C ALA A 77 4.16 -14.73 -22.16
N GLY A 78 3.42 -14.08 -21.27
CA GLY A 78 2.90 -14.68 -20.03
C GLY A 78 4.04 -15.15 -19.11
N ALA A 79 5.19 -14.47 -19.16
CA ALA A 79 6.37 -14.77 -18.39
C ALA A 79 6.46 -13.95 -17.10
N GLU A 80 7.12 -14.50 -16.09
CA GLU A 80 7.40 -13.77 -14.85
C GLU A 80 8.42 -12.66 -15.12
N ASN A 81 8.08 -11.43 -14.74
CA ASN A 81 9.01 -10.32 -14.79
C ASN A 81 10.02 -10.42 -13.64
N ALA A 82 11.30 -10.44 -13.96
CA ALA A 82 12.39 -10.67 -13.01
C ALA A 82 12.46 -9.61 -11.88
N VAL A 83 11.97 -8.39 -12.13
CA VAL A 83 11.96 -7.32 -11.13
C VAL A 83 10.74 -7.42 -10.23
N LEU A 84 9.57 -7.73 -10.78
CA LEU A 84 8.32 -7.79 -10.03
C LEU A 84 8.10 -9.12 -9.31
N GLY A 85 8.73 -10.22 -9.76
CA GLY A 85 8.49 -11.56 -9.26
C GLY A 85 7.07 -12.08 -9.53
N GLU A 86 6.41 -11.53 -10.54
CA GLU A 86 5.06 -11.93 -10.95
C GLU A 86 4.87 -11.73 -12.46
N VAL A 87 3.90 -12.43 -13.04
CA VAL A 87 3.51 -12.26 -14.44
C VAL A 87 2.71 -10.98 -14.58
N PRO A 88 3.12 -10.00 -15.42
CA PRO A 88 2.35 -8.80 -15.64
C PRO A 88 0.97 -9.13 -16.21
N SER A 89 -0.08 -8.49 -15.70
CA SER A 89 -1.46 -8.79 -16.09
C SER A 89 -1.81 -8.32 -17.51
N ARG A 90 -1.09 -7.34 -18.03
CA ARG A 90 -1.20 -6.81 -19.40
C ARG A 90 0.04 -5.99 -19.76
N ALA A 91 0.30 -5.81 -21.03
CA ALA A 91 1.23 -4.80 -21.52
C ALA A 91 0.68 -3.39 -21.29
N LEU A 92 1.56 -2.41 -21.16
CA LEU A 92 1.20 -1.00 -21.21
C LEU A 92 0.85 -0.59 -22.64
N ASP A 93 0.01 0.43 -22.77
CA ASP A 93 -0.38 0.97 -24.09
C ASP A 93 0.85 1.41 -24.88
N ALA A 94 0.86 1.15 -26.20
CA ALA A 94 1.97 1.52 -27.07
C ALA A 94 2.12 3.04 -27.23
N GLU A 95 1.03 3.78 -27.02
CA GLU A 95 0.98 5.24 -27.11
C GLU A 95 0.49 5.82 -25.79
N GLY A 96 1.05 6.97 -25.41
CA GLY A 96 0.65 7.70 -24.21
C GLY A 96 -0.76 8.29 -24.25
N PRO A 97 -1.13 9.04 -23.24
CA PRO A 97 -0.27 9.52 -22.18
C PRO A 97 0.12 8.46 -21.15
N TYR A 98 1.30 8.65 -20.60
CA TYR A 98 1.81 7.85 -19.48
C TYR A 98 1.83 8.70 -18.22
N TYR A 99 1.68 8.04 -17.08
CA TYR A 99 1.66 8.66 -15.76
C TYR A 99 2.65 7.96 -14.85
N GLY A 100 3.40 8.73 -14.07
CA GLY A 100 4.39 8.19 -13.16
C GLY A 100 4.40 8.90 -11.82
N VAL A 101 4.67 8.15 -10.76
CA VAL A 101 4.83 8.70 -9.42
C VAL A 101 5.96 8.00 -8.68
N ARG A 102 6.78 8.77 -7.97
CA ARG A 102 7.78 8.24 -7.05
C ARG A 102 7.09 7.62 -5.85
N VAL A 103 7.48 6.41 -5.49
CA VAL A 103 6.94 5.67 -4.37
C VAL A 103 8.04 5.22 -3.42
N GLU A 104 7.73 5.25 -2.14
CA GLU A 104 8.58 4.78 -1.05
C GLU A 104 7.77 3.87 -0.13
N PRO A 105 8.42 2.92 0.57
CA PRO A 105 7.74 2.16 1.59
C PRO A 105 7.21 3.07 2.69
N ALA A 106 5.96 2.87 3.05
CA ALA A 106 5.32 3.60 4.13
C ALA A 106 4.57 2.65 5.05
N ASN A 107 4.43 3.04 6.31
CA ASN A 107 3.63 2.28 7.26
C ASN A 107 2.15 2.62 7.04
N HIS A 108 1.34 1.60 6.76
CA HIS A 108 -0.10 1.78 6.54
C HIS A 108 -0.90 1.46 7.80
N MET A 109 -0.56 0.37 8.47
CA MET A 109 -1.21 -0.07 9.71
C MET A 109 -0.24 -0.87 10.58
N THR A 110 -0.48 -0.88 11.87
CA THR A 110 0.23 -1.76 12.80
C THR A 110 -0.57 -3.04 12.99
N LYS A 111 0.04 -4.18 12.68
CA LYS A 111 -0.54 -5.50 12.99
C LYS A 111 0.05 -5.99 14.29
N GLY A 112 -0.80 -6.18 15.29
CA GLY A 112 -0.40 -6.54 16.64
C GLY A 112 -0.75 -5.42 17.63
N GLY A 113 -0.14 -5.46 18.80
CA GLY A 113 -0.42 -4.51 19.88
C GLY A 113 -0.87 -5.25 21.14
N VAL A 114 -1.62 -4.57 21.99
CA VAL A 114 -2.12 -5.19 23.24
C VAL A 114 -3.24 -6.18 22.93
N VAL A 115 -3.27 -7.27 23.68
CA VAL A 115 -4.38 -8.23 23.62
C VAL A 115 -5.51 -7.72 24.50
N ALA A 116 -6.72 -7.67 23.95
CA ALA A 116 -7.92 -7.32 24.71
C ALA A 116 -9.00 -8.41 24.55
N ASN A 117 -9.83 -8.59 25.56
CA ASN A 117 -10.96 -9.50 25.53
C ASN A 117 -12.21 -8.86 24.87
N GLU A 118 -13.31 -9.60 24.82
CA GLU A 118 -14.59 -9.15 24.28
C GLU A 118 -15.22 -7.95 25.01
N LYS A 119 -14.74 -7.65 26.23
CA LYS A 119 -15.13 -6.45 26.99
C LYS A 119 -14.17 -5.29 26.78
N ALA A 120 -13.23 -5.42 25.83
CA ALA A 120 -12.16 -4.48 25.55
C ALA A 120 -11.17 -4.26 26.73
N GLN A 121 -11.14 -5.17 27.71
CA GLN A 121 -10.18 -5.12 28.80
C GLN A 121 -8.84 -5.69 28.32
N VAL A 122 -7.74 -5.00 28.59
CA VAL A 122 -6.38 -5.46 28.26
C VAL A 122 -6.01 -6.65 29.13
N LEU A 123 -5.32 -7.62 28.50
CA LEU A 123 -4.88 -8.84 29.15
C LEU A 123 -3.36 -8.86 29.31
N TYR A 124 -2.89 -9.45 30.42
CA TYR A 124 -1.51 -9.91 30.57
C TYR A 124 -1.26 -11.14 29.68
N GLU A 125 0.01 -11.55 29.55
CA GLU A 125 0.40 -12.75 28.79
C GLU A 125 -0.24 -14.06 29.33
N ASP A 126 -0.51 -14.12 30.61
CA ASP A 126 -1.18 -15.26 31.26
C ASP A 126 -2.71 -15.27 31.07
N GLY A 127 -3.25 -14.29 30.33
CA GLY A 127 -4.68 -14.13 30.05
C GLY A 127 -5.46 -13.44 31.17
N THR A 128 -4.82 -13.01 32.25
CA THR A 128 -5.51 -12.26 33.30
C THR A 128 -5.75 -10.80 32.91
N VAL A 129 -6.84 -10.22 33.42
CA VAL A 129 -7.23 -8.84 33.08
C VAL A 129 -6.35 -7.83 33.79
N VAL A 130 -5.85 -6.86 33.04
CA VAL A 130 -5.23 -5.65 33.60
C VAL A 130 -6.33 -4.73 34.10
N LYS A 131 -6.54 -4.69 35.40
CA LYS A 131 -7.65 -3.94 36.02
C LYS A 131 -7.61 -2.47 35.66
N GLY A 132 -8.74 -1.94 35.20
CA GLY A 132 -8.91 -0.54 34.86
C GLY A 132 -8.28 -0.13 33.52
N LEU A 133 -7.70 -1.06 32.76
CA LEU A 133 -7.10 -0.77 31.45
C LEU A 133 -7.95 -1.34 30.33
N TYR A 134 -8.37 -0.47 29.42
CA TYR A 134 -9.18 -0.79 28.25
C TYR A 134 -8.46 -0.34 26.98
N ALA A 135 -8.63 -1.11 25.90
CA ALA A 135 -8.05 -0.76 24.61
C ALA A 135 -8.99 -1.16 23.45
N SER A 136 -9.03 -0.34 22.43
CA SER A 136 -9.78 -0.60 21.20
C SER A 136 -9.11 -0.01 19.98
N GLY A 137 -9.50 -0.49 18.80
CA GLY A 137 -8.96 -0.02 17.52
C GLY A 137 -7.62 -0.61 17.17
N GLU A 138 -6.82 0.13 16.41
CA GLU A 138 -5.57 -0.37 15.82
C GLU A 138 -4.49 -0.74 16.86
N VAL A 139 -4.58 -0.17 18.07
CA VAL A 139 -3.68 -0.51 19.19
C VAL A 139 -3.87 -1.93 19.70
N THR A 140 -4.93 -2.60 19.30
CA THR A 140 -5.23 -3.97 19.68
C THR A 140 -4.93 -4.94 18.54
N TRP A 141 -4.69 -6.21 18.87
CA TRP A 141 -4.58 -7.30 17.89
C TRP A 141 -5.76 -7.33 16.88
N GLN A 142 -6.93 -6.86 17.26
CA GLN A 142 -8.18 -6.92 16.49
C GLN A 142 -8.35 -5.69 15.58
N SER A 143 -7.41 -5.44 14.69
CA SER A 143 -7.54 -4.32 13.75
C SER A 143 -8.48 -4.68 12.59
N GLY A 144 -9.73 -4.30 12.68
CA GLY A 144 -10.76 -4.42 11.61
C GLY A 144 -11.16 -3.08 11.00
N GLY A 145 -10.29 -2.08 11.09
CA GLY A 145 -10.54 -0.75 10.55
C GLY A 145 -11.55 0.05 11.38
N TYR A 146 -12.14 1.07 10.74
CA TYR A 146 -13.02 2.04 11.38
C TYR A 146 -14.20 1.42 12.12
N SER A 147 -14.87 0.43 11.51
CA SER A 147 -16.06 -0.21 12.11
C SER A 147 -15.76 -0.89 13.43
N GLN A 148 -14.64 -1.65 13.49
CA GLN A 148 -14.22 -2.30 14.74
C GLN A 148 -13.79 -1.28 15.79
N SER A 149 -13.08 -0.22 15.40
CA SER A 149 -12.69 0.84 16.31
C SER A 149 -13.88 1.50 16.97
N VAL A 150 -14.96 1.75 16.23
CA VAL A 150 -16.20 2.32 16.77
C VAL A 150 -16.90 1.35 17.70
N VAL A 151 -17.07 0.10 17.29
CA VAL A 151 -17.78 -0.94 18.10
C VAL A 151 -17.06 -1.19 19.42
N PHE A 152 -15.75 -1.49 19.34
CA PHE A 152 -14.98 -1.78 20.55
C PHE A 152 -14.68 -0.55 21.40
N GLY A 153 -14.65 0.66 20.81
CA GLY A 153 -14.61 1.92 21.55
C GLY A 153 -15.84 2.12 22.41
N LYS A 154 -17.02 1.80 21.89
CA LYS A 154 -18.28 1.79 22.67
C LYS A 154 -18.22 0.75 23.79
N VAL A 155 -17.82 -0.49 23.48
CA VAL A 155 -17.71 -1.58 24.47
C VAL A 155 -16.73 -1.20 25.58
N ALA A 156 -15.57 -0.64 25.25
CA ALA A 156 -14.59 -0.18 26.22
C ALA A 156 -15.17 0.90 27.15
N GLY A 157 -15.84 1.90 26.59
CA GLY A 157 -16.47 2.97 27.38
C GLY A 157 -17.56 2.48 28.31
N GLU A 158 -18.44 1.59 27.85
CA GLU A 158 -19.52 0.99 28.66
C GLU A 158 -18.99 0.17 29.83
N ASN A 159 -17.98 -0.69 29.58
CA ASN A 159 -17.38 -1.52 30.62
C ASN A 159 -16.55 -0.70 31.61
N ALA A 160 -15.77 0.26 31.14
CA ALA A 160 -15.04 1.17 32.03
C ALA A 160 -15.98 1.97 32.96
N ALA A 161 -17.09 2.47 32.43
CA ALA A 161 -18.08 3.19 33.24
C ALA A 161 -18.80 2.26 34.25
N ALA A 162 -18.97 0.98 33.93
CA ALA A 162 -19.57 0.01 34.84
C ALA A 162 -18.66 -0.33 36.03
N GLU A 163 -17.34 -0.30 35.86
CA GLU A 163 -16.39 -0.55 36.94
C GLU A 163 -16.30 0.60 37.97
N LEU A 164 -16.78 1.79 37.63
CA LEU A 164 -16.75 2.95 38.51
C LEU A 164 -17.97 3.03 39.45
N LYS A 165 -18.94 2.15 39.29
CA LYS A 165 -20.15 2.02 40.12
C LYS A 165 -19.98 0.98 41.20
#